data_2cc12e667040d13acf1fb831f55d50b4
#
_entry.id   2cc12e667040d13acf1fb831f55d50b4
#
_cell.length_a   1.000
_cell.length_b   1.000
_cell.length_c   1.000
_cell.angle_alpha   90.00
_cell.angle_beta   90.00
_cell.angle_gamma   90.00
#
_symmetry.space_group_name_H-M   'P 1'
#
loop_
_entity.id
_entity.type
_entity.pdbx_description
1 polymer ?
#
loop_
_entity_poly.entity_id
_entity_poly.type
_entity_poly.pdbx_seq_one_letter_code
_entity_poly.pdbx_strand_id
1 'polypeptide(L)'
;MESRVFGPVELVGGPGGAVFETTTELSGATVPFRLEVDHPSRFDERQLAQLDAILLGWERIDTMAHDALVAALDDPDSAPSALLREWEEESASRESDTRGFLAELNPLSVTMLWDAPGPHQDRIVMPYSYSLSADPVVLRFRDRVGVEIDPVRRAT
;
A
#
# COMPACT_ATOMS: atom_id res chain seq x y z
N MET A 1 23.27 -6.13 4.54
CA MET A 1 22.65 -5.34 5.62
C MET A 1 21.62 -6.18 6.33
N GLU A 2 21.46 -6.01 7.61
CA GLU A 2 20.50 -6.75 8.42
C GLU A 2 19.31 -5.88 8.82
N SER A 3 18.12 -6.28 8.37
CA SER A 3 16.85 -5.68 8.79
C SER A 3 16.29 -6.43 10.01
N ARG A 4 15.67 -5.70 10.92
CA ARG A 4 14.94 -6.31 12.04
C ARG A 4 13.66 -7.01 11.58
N VAL A 5 13.13 -6.59 10.44
CA VAL A 5 11.88 -7.12 9.88
C VAL A 5 12.17 -8.26 8.90
N PHE A 6 13.16 -8.10 8.03
CA PHE A 6 13.40 -9.03 6.92
C PHE A 6 14.62 -9.94 7.11
N GLY A 7 15.48 -9.67 8.10
CA GLY A 7 16.79 -10.31 8.18
C GLY A 7 17.75 -9.75 7.15
N PRO A 8 18.53 -10.59 6.43
CA PRO A 8 19.47 -10.11 5.43
C PRO A 8 18.76 -9.38 4.28
N VAL A 9 19.23 -8.19 3.94
CA VAL A 9 18.72 -7.38 2.83
C VAL A 9 19.83 -7.18 1.82
N GLU A 10 19.59 -7.57 0.58
CA GLU A 10 20.49 -7.36 -0.53
C GLU A 10 19.75 -6.61 -1.63
N LEU A 11 20.24 -5.42 -1.96
CA LEU A 11 19.68 -4.61 -3.04
C LEU A 11 20.23 -5.11 -4.38
N VAL A 12 19.33 -5.40 -5.31
CA VAL A 12 19.68 -5.89 -6.65
C VAL A 12 19.40 -4.79 -7.65
N GLY A 13 20.41 -4.38 -8.41
CA GLY A 13 20.24 -3.37 -9.45
C GLY A 13 21.56 -2.75 -9.87
N GLY A 14 21.46 -1.67 -10.65
CA GLY A 14 22.56 -0.92 -11.23
C GLY A 14 22.62 0.52 -10.74
N PRO A 15 23.44 1.37 -11.37
CA PRO A 15 23.64 2.76 -10.94
C PRO A 15 22.38 3.64 -11.02
N GLY A 16 21.37 3.24 -11.78
CA GLY A 16 20.10 3.97 -11.89
C GLY A 16 19.03 3.58 -10.88
N GLY A 17 19.34 2.73 -9.91
CA GLY A 17 18.40 2.29 -8.89
C GLY A 17 18.57 0.82 -8.55
N ALA A 18 18.06 0.43 -7.41
CA ALA A 18 18.09 -0.96 -6.93
C ALA A 18 16.77 -1.35 -6.28
N VAL A 19 16.52 -2.63 -6.19
CA VAL A 19 15.28 -3.21 -5.70
C VAL A 19 15.56 -4.32 -4.71
N PHE A 20 14.72 -4.40 -3.68
CA PHE A 20 14.64 -5.54 -2.78
C PHE A 20 13.19 -6.04 -2.77
N GLU A 21 12.99 -7.31 -3.04
CA GLU A 21 11.66 -7.93 -3.04
C GLU A 21 11.60 -9.09 -2.06
N THR A 22 10.51 -9.16 -1.31
CA THR A 22 10.24 -10.23 -0.36
C THR A 22 8.74 -10.31 -0.07
N THR A 23 8.37 -11.06 0.94
CA THR A 23 7.03 -11.03 1.52
C THR A 23 7.11 -10.53 2.95
N THR A 24 6.04 -9.91 3.44
CA THR A 24 5.94 -9.47 4.82
C THR A 24 4.54 -9.72 5.35
N GLU A 25 4.42 -9.80 6.68
CA GLU A 25 3.12 -9.92 7.32
C GLU A 25 2.61 -8.55 7.72
N LEU A 26 1.43 -8.17 7.20
CA LEU A 26 0.75 -6.93 7.53
C LEU A 26 -0.70 -7.24 7.88
N SER A 27 -1.15 -6.78 9.04
CA SER A 27 -2.54 -6.95 9.50
C SER A 27 -3.03 -8.40 9.44
N GLY A 28 -2.14 -9.35 9.74
CA GLY A 28 -2.44 -10.78 9.75
C GLY A 28 -2.41 -11.47 8.38
N ALA A 29 -2.04 -10.76 7.32
CA ALA A 29 -1.91 -11.30 5.98
C ALA A 29 -0.46 -11.23 5.49
N THR A 30 0.00 -12.26 4.77
CA THR A 30 1.29 -12.24 4.08
C THR A 30 1.12 -11.57 2.73
N VAL A 31 1.86 -10.50 2.50
CA VAL A 31 1.78 -9.71 1.27
C VAL A 31 3.14 -9.55 0.62
N PRO A 32 3.22 -9.48 -0.72
CA PRO A 32 4.44 -9.10 -1.42
C PRO A 32 4.88 -7.69 -1.02
N PHE A 33 6.18 -7.55 -0.79
CA PHE A 33 6.81 -6.29 -0.44
C PHE A 33 7.92 -5.98 -1.43
N ARG A 34 7.95 -4.75 -1.92
CA ARG A 34 8.97 -4.24 -2.83
C ARG A 34 9.52 -2.92 -2.31
N LEU A 35 10.82 -2.86 -2.15
CA LEU A 35 11.56 -1.63 -1.86
C LEU A 35 12.28 -1.18 -3.13
N GLU A 36 12.03 0.03 -3.57
CA GLU A 36 12.75 0.66 -4.67
C GLU A 36 13.63 1.79 -4.13
N VAL A 37 14.92 1.74 -4.43
CA VAL A 37 15.90 2.73 -3.97
C VAL A 37 16.52 3.41 -5.18
N ASP A 38 16.32 4.72 -5.32
CA ASP A 38 16.84 5.49 -6.46
C ASP A 38 18.36 5.66 -6.39
N HIS A 39 18.91 5.80 -5.18
CA HIS A 39 20.33 6.00 -4.96
C HIS A 39 20.91 4.93 -4.01
N PRO A 40 21.17 3.71 -4.53
CA PRO A 40 21.64 2.60 -3.69
C PRO A 40 22.93 2.89 -2.92
N SER A 41 23.80 3.73 -3.49
CA SER A 41 25.05 4.13 -2.82
C SER A 41 24.85 4.96 -1.55
N ARG A 42 23.66 5.54 -1.39
CA ARG A 42 23.27 6.33 -0.20
C ARG A 42 22.42 5.54 0.78
N PHE A 43 22.03 4.34 0.41
CA PHE A 43 21.22 3.48 1.28
C PHE A 43 22.12 2.65 2.18
N ASP A 44 22.18 3.03 3.44
CA ASP A 44 23.03 2.43 4.46
C ASP A 44 22.20 1.80 5.58
N GLU A 45 22.89 1.28 6.60
CA GLU A 45 22.26 0.66 7.76
C GLU A 45 21.36 1.62 8.54
N ARG A 46 21.66 2.91 8.54
CA ARG A 46 20.84 3.93 9.19
C ARG A 46 19.51 4.10 8.48
N GLN A 47 19.52 4.12 7.17
CA GLN A 47 18.31 4.22 6.37
C GLN A 47 17.49 2.94 6.46
N LEU A 48 18.14 1.79 6.49
CA LEU A 48 17.46 0.52 6.73
C LEU A 48 16.78 0.49 8.10
N ALA A 49 17.41 1.04 9.13
CA ALA A 49 16.79 1.15 10.45
C ALA A 49 15.55 2.07 10.44
N GLN A 50 15.56 3.13 9.65
CA GLN A 50 14.38 3.99 9.46
C GLN A 50 13.25 3.24 8.77
N LEU A 51 13.56 2.44 7.74
CA LEU A 51 12.60 1.58 7.08
C LEU A 51 11.99 0.57 8.07
N ASP A 52 12.83 -0.09 8.86
CA ASP A 52 12.38 -1.04 9.87
C ASP A 52 11.42 -0.38 10.88
N ALA A 53 11.72 0.84 11.30
CA ALA A 53 10.87 1.59 12.23
C ALA A 53 9.47 1.85 11.64
N ILE A 54 9.38 2.18 10.35
CA ILE A 54 8.11 2.35 9.66
C ILE A 54 7.32 1.04 9.64
N LEU A 55 7.99 -0.06 9.29
CA LEU A 55 7.34 -1.37 9.20
C LEU A 55 6.91 -1.91 10.56
N LEU A 56 7.69 -1.69 11.62
CA LEU A 56 7.33 -2.07 12.97
C LEU A 56 6.16 -1.23 13.52
N GLY A 57 6.00 0.00 13.03
CA GLY A 57 4.87 0.87 13.35
C GLY A 57 3.73 0.80 12.31
N TRP A 58 3.56 -0.32 11.64
CA TRP A 58 2.63 -0.45 10.51
C TRP A 58 1.16 -0.17 10.87
N GLU A 59 0.76 -0.37 12.11
CA GLU A 59 -0.60 -0.06 12.56
C GLU A 59 -1.00 1.40 12.25
N ARG A 60 -0.05 2.31 12.32
CA ARG A 60 -0.29 3.73 11.99
C ARG A 60 -0.62 3.88 10.50
N ILE A 61 0.13 3.21 9.64
CA ILE A 61 -0.11 3.22 8.18
C ILE A 61 -1.46 2.58 7.86
N ASP A 62 -1.75 1.45 8.48
CA ASP A 62 -3.01 0.74 8.30
C ASP A 62 -4.21 1.59 8.73
N THR A 63 -4.10 2.29 9.86
CA THR A 63 -5.15 3.21 10.34
C THR A 63 -5.37 4.36 9.34
N MET A 64 -4.29 4.96 8.82
CA MET A 64 -4.39 6.02 7.82
C MET A 64 -5.05 5.51 6.53
N ALA A 65 -4.72 4.30 6.11
CA ALA A 65 -5.33 3.67 4.93
C ALA A 65 -6.84 3.45 5.13
N HIS A 66 -7.23 2.90 6.27
CA HIS A 66 -8.65 2.67 6.59
C HIS A 66 -9.43 3.98 6.69
N ASP A 67 -8.89 5.00 7.34
CA ASP A 67 -9.52 6.31 7.44
C ASP A 67 -9.74 6.94 6.06
N ALA A 68 -8.77 6.81 5.16
CA ALA A 68 -8.89 7.31 3.80
C ALA A 68 -9.97 6.56 3.00
N LEU A 69 -10.04 5.23 3.15
CA LEU A 69 -11.05 4.41 2.50
C LEU A 69 -12.47 4.77 2.99
N VAL A 70 -12.63 4.90 4.31
CA VAL A 70 -13.92 5.30 4.91
C VAL A 70 -14.35 6.67 4.40
N ALA A 71 -13.46 7.65 4.41
CA ALA A 71 -13.76 9.00 3.92
C ALA A 71 -14.16 9.00 2.44
N ALA A 72 -13.49 8.19 1.61
CA ALA A 72 -13.76 8.11 0.19
C ALA A 72 -15.13 7.49 -0.12
N LEU A 73 -15.68 6.65 0.76
CA LEU A 73 -17.01 6.06 0.58
C LEU A 73 -18.14 7.09 0.64
N ASP A 74 -17.88 8.28 1.19
CA ASP A 74 -18.85 9.39 1.17
C ASP A 74 -19.03 9.97 -0.23
N ASP A 75 -18.09 9.76 -1.13
CA ASP A 75 -18.18 10.14 -2.53
C ASP A 75 -18.61 8.92 -3.38
N PRO A 76 -19.84 8.93 -3.96
CA PRO A 76 -20.34 7.79 -4.74
C PRO A 76 -19.54 7.53 -6.03
N ASP A 77 -18.78 8.51 -6.50
CA ASP A 77 -17.95 8.40 -7.71
C ASP A 77 -16.52 7.95 -7.42
N SER A 78 -16.17 7.75 -6.15
CA SER A 78 -14.83 7.32 -5.76
C SER A 78 -14.53 5.86 -6.14
N ALA A 79 -13.26 5.51 -6.24
CA ALA A 79 -12.84 4.14 -6.50
C ALA A 79 -13.29 3.16 -5.40
N PRO A 80 -13.20 3.48 -4.09
CA PRO A 80 -13.75 2.61 -3.06
C PRO A 80 -15.26 2.38 -3.18
N SER A 81 -16.02 3.40 -3.57
CA SER A 81 -17.47 3.25 -3.78
C SER A 81 -17.79 2.34 -4.96
N ALA A 82 -17.00 2.42 -6.04
CA ALA A 82 -17.13 1.50 -7.17
C ALA A 82 -16.83 0.06 -6.78
N LEU A 83 -15.79 -0.14 -5.99
CA LEU A 83 -15.42 -1.46 -5.49
C LEU A 83 -16.48 -2.02 -4.53
N LEU A 84 -17.07 -1.17 -3.69
CA LEU A 84 -18.18 -1.56 -2.80
C LEU A 84 -19.37 -2.07 -3.60
N ARG A 85 -19.75 -1.37 -4.68
CA ARG A 85 -20.85 -1.82 -5.55
C ARG A 85 -20.55 -3.18 -6.16
N GLU A 86 -19.33 -3.40 -6.64
CA GLU A 86 -18.91 -4.69 -7.19
C GLU A 86 -18.99 -5.80 -6.15
N TRP A 87 -18.52 -5.52 -4.92
CA TRP A 87 -18.60 -6.45 -3.80
C TRP A 87 -20.05 -6.80 -3.44
N GLU A 88 -20.94 -5.82 -3.42
CA GLU A 88 -22.37 -6.01 -3.16
C GLU A 88 -23.02 -6.89 -4.23
N GLU A 89 -22.69 -6.67 -5.50
CA GLU A 89 -23.20 -7.47 -6.62
C GLU A 89 -22.76 -8.93 -6.53
N GLU A 90 -21.49 -9.17 -6.22
CA GLU A 90 -20.96 -10.54 -6.07
C GLU A 90 -21.47 -11.23 -4.81
N SER A 91 -21.89 -10.46 -3.81
CA SER A 91 -22.33 -10.94 -2.51
C SER A 91 -23.84 -10.77 -2.32
N ALA A 92 -24.64 -11.04 -3.36
CA ALA A 92 -26.08 -10.78 -3.39
C ALA A 92 -26.90 -11.43 -2.27
N SER A 93 -26.34 -12.44 -1.57
CA SER A 93 -26.96 -13.08 -0.42
C SER A 93 -26.54 -12.46 0.93
N ARG A 94 -25.63 -11.49 0.93
CA ARG A 94 -25.17 -10.80 2.12
C ARG A 94 -25.91 -9.48 2.26
N GLU A 95 -26.20 -9.09 3.51
CA GLU A 95 -26.66 -7.73 3.76
C GLU A 95 -25.57 -6.74 3.33
N SER A 96 -25.99 -5.67 2.67
CA SER A 96 -25.13 -4.58 2.26
C SER A 96 -24.59 -3.88 3.53
N ASP A 97 -23.43 -4.31 4.00
CA ASP A 97 -22.77 -3.78 5.20
C ASP A 97 -21.40 -3.23 4.84
N THR A 98 -21.28 -1.91 4.87
CA THR A 98 -20.01 -1.21 4.64
C THR A 98 -18.89 -1.71 5.57
N ARG A 99 -19.23 -2.04 6.82
CA ARG A 99 -18.26 -2.59 7.77
C ARG A 99 -17.73 -3.95 7.32
N GLY A 100 -18.60 -4.82 6.82
CA GLY A 100 -18.22 -6.12 6.27
C GLY A 100 -17.34 -5.99 5.04
N PHE A 101 -17.65 -5.05 4.16
CA PHE A 101 -16.82 -4.73 3.00
C PHE A 101 -15.42 -4.28 3.42
N LEU A 102 -15.33 -3.30 4.32
CA LEU A 102 -14.05 -2.79 4.81
C LEU A 102 -13.21 -3.87 5.49
N ALA A 103 -13.85 -4.79 6.20
CA ALA A 103 -13.17 -5.92 6.86
C ALA A 103 -12.58 -6.93 5.87
N GLU A 104 -13.14 -7.03 4.67
CA GLU A 104 -12.63 -7.92 3.61
C GLU A 104 -11.54 -7.26 2.75
N LEU A 105 -11.33 -5.95 2.86
CA LEU A 105 -10.28 -5.26 2.11
C LEU A 105 -8.92 -5.53 2.74
N ASN A 106 -8.01 -6.00 1.91
CA ASN A 106 -6.63 -6.28 2.30
C ASN A 106 -5.66 -5.66 1.29
N PRO A 107 -4.48 -5.21 1.74
CA PRO A 107 -3.45 -4.83 0.79
C PRO A 107 -3.00 -6.04 -0.02
N LEU A 108 -2.95 -5.90 -1.34
CA LEU A 108 -2.48 -6.96 -2.24
C LEU A 108 -0.96 -6.99 -2.34
N SER A 109 -0.33 -5.85 -2.13
CA SER A 109 1.13 -5.68 -2.12
C SER A 109 1.48 -4.34 -1.47
N VAL A 110 2.75 -4.17 -1.14
CA VAL A 110 3.29 -2.90 -0.66
C VAL A 110 4.53 -2.57 -1.45
N THR A 111 4.58 -1.38 -2.05
CA THR A 111 5.78 -0.83 -2.67
C THR A 111 6.21 0.40 -1.91
N MET A 112 7.45 0.42 -1.41
CA MET A 112 8.05 1.59 -0.78
C MET A 112 9.09 2.19 -1.71
N LEU A 113 8.98 3.51 -1.94
CA LEU A 113 9.87 4.28 -2.80
C LEU A 113 10.81 5.10 -1.92
N TRP A 114 12.08 4.70 -1.89
CA TRP A 114 13.08 5.34 -1.04
C TRP A 114 13.92 6.32 -1.87
N ASP A 115 14.22 7.47 -1.29
CA ASP A 115 14.93 8.58 -1.94
C ASP A 115 14.21 9.20 -3.14
N ALA A 116 12.91 8.97 -3.29
CA ALA A 116 12.12 9.65 -4.31
C ALA A 116 12.14 11.17 -4.05
N PRO A 117 12.42 12.01 -5.06
CA PRO A 117 12.59 13.45 -4.86
C PRO A 117 11.25 14.16 -4.62
N GLY A 118 11.23 15.06 -3.65
CA GLY A 118 10.17 16.04 -3.43
C GLY A 118 9.02 15.59 -2.55
N PRO A 119 8.28 16.55 -1.96
CA PRO A 119 7.21 16.27 -1.00
C PRO A 119 5.93 15.71 -1.64
N HIS A 120 5.78 15.80 -2.95
CA HIS A 120 4.62 15.29 -3.69
C HIS A 120 4.87 13.92 -4.33
N GLN A 121 6.03 13.33 -4.08
CA GLN A 121 6.34 12.00 -4.59
C GLN A 121 5.74 10.91 -3.69
N ASP A 122 5.32 9.84 -4.32
CA ASP A 122 4.82 8.67 -3.61
C ASP A 122 5.93 8.06 -2.75
N ARG A 123 5.59 7.70 -1.52
CA ARG A 123 6.48 7.01 -0.59
C ARG A 123 6.08 5.56 -0.41
N ILE A 124 4.79 5.32 -0.32
CA ILE A 124 4.22 3.99 -0.19
C ILE A 124 3.04 3.90 -1.17
N VAL A 125 3.01 2.83 -1.93
CA VAL A 125 1.90 2.54 -2.85
C VAL A 125 1.32 1.17 -2.49
N MET A 126 0.02 1.13 -2.20
CA MET A 126 -0.66 -0.10 -1.80
C MET A 126 -1.98 -0.25 -2.56
N PRO A 127 -2.14 -1.27 -3.39
CA PRO A 127 -3.45 -1.66 -3.90
C PRO A 127 -4.22 -2.45 -2.84
N TYR A 128 -5.48 -2.10 -2.64
CA TYR A 128 -6.42 -2.79 -1.75
C TYR A 128 -7.54 -3.41 -2.55
N SER A 129 -7.93 -4.63 -2.21
CA SER A 129 -9.11 -5.28 -2.77
C SER A 129 -9.63 -6.35 -1.82
N TYR A 130 -10.86 -6.79 -2.07
CA TYR A 130 -11.45 -7.94 -1.40
C TYR A 130 -11.13 -9.27 -2.14
N SER A 131 -10.65 -9.17 -3.37
CA SER A 131 -10.36 -10.33 -4.23
C SER A 131 -9.25 -9.99 -5.22
N LEU A 132 -8.45 -11.00 -5.61
CA LEU A 132 -7.43 -10.85 -6.65
C LEU A 132 -8.03 -10.60 -8.04
N SER A 133 -9.29 -10.95 -8.26
CA SER A 133 -9.97 -10.78 -9.54
C SER A 133 -10.68 -9.42 -9.68
N ALA A 134 -10.87 -8.70 -8.58
CA ALA A 134 -11.48 -7.37 -8.61
C ALA A 134 -10.42 -6.29 -8.88
N ASP A 135 -10.82 -5.21 -9.55
CA ASP A 135 -9.95 -4.05 -9.76
C ASP A 135 -9.58 -3.42 -8.43
N PRO A 136 -8.31 -3.31 -8.09
CA PRO A 136 -7.90 -2.77 -6.79
C PRO A 136 -8.10 -1.26 -6.70
N VAL A 137 -8.30 -0.80 -5.47
CA VAL A 137 -8.22 0.62 -5.11
C VAL A 137 -6.76 0.90 -4.71
N VAL A 138 -6.11 1.83 -5.38
CA VAL A 138 -4.70 2.14 -5.13
C VAL A 138 -4.60 3.34 -4.18
N LEU A 139 -3.94 3.12 -3.03
CA LEU A 139 -3.63 4.15 -2.06
C LEU A 139 -2.17 4.57 -2.21
N ARG A 140 -1.95 5.89 -2.23
CA ARG A 140 -0.62 6.49 -2.33
C ARG A 140 -0.36 7.36 -1.11
N PHE A 141 0.69 7.05 -0.38
CA PHE A 141 1.14 7.83 0.77
C PHE A 141 2.26 8.77 0.31
N ARG A 142 2.06 10.07 0.54
CA ARG A 142 3.01 11.11 0.16
C ARG A 142 3.39 11.93 1.39
N ASP A 143 4.67 12.27 1.50
CA ASP A 143 5.13 13.17 2.54
C ASP A 143 4.38 14.51 2.46
N ARG A 144 3.91 15.02 3.61
CA ARG A 144 3.21 16.30 3.76
C ARG A 144 1.83 16.42 3.10
N VAL A 145 1.48 15.53 2.18
CA VAL A 145 0.19 15.57 1.50
C VAL A 145 -0.79 14.58 2.11
N GLY A 146 -0.27 13.50 2.72
CA GLY A 146 -1.09 12.45 3.33
C GLY A 146 -1.41 11.32 2.37
N VAL A 147 -2.61 10.77 2.46
CA VAL A 147 -3.03 9.62 1.67
C VAL A 147 -3.94 10.08 0.55
N GLU A 148 -3.61 9.69 -0.67
CA GLU A 148 -4.47 9.87 -1.84
C GLU A 148 -4.92 8.53 -2.38
N ILE A 149 -6.14 8.50 -2.92
CA ILE A 149 -6.71 7.33 -3.59
C ILE A 149 -6.78 7.63 -5.08
N ASP A 150 -6.25 6.72 -5.90
CA ASP A 150 -6.32 6.88 -7.34
C ASP A 150 -7.79 6.89 -7.81
N PRO A 151 -8.13 7.71 -8.82
CA PRO A 151 -9.48 7.73 -9.37
C PRO A 151 -9.81 6.42 -10.08
N VAL A 152 -11.10 6.18 -10.27
CA VAL A 152 -11.58 5.02 -11.04
C VAL A 152 -10.96 5.08 -12.44
N ARG A 153 -10.31 4.01 -12.87
CA ARG A 153 -9.87 3.86 -14.25
C ARG A 153 -11.10 3.59 -15.11
N ARG A 154 -11.46 4.57 -15.93
CA ARG A 154 -12.47 4.33 -16.95
C ARG A 154 -11.85 3.46 -18.04
N ALA A 155 -12.52 2.36 -18.36
CA ALA A 155 -12.17 1.57 -19.54
C ALA A 155 -12.35 2.47 -20.77
N THR A 156 -11.25 2.69 -21.49
CA THR A 156 -11.28 3.40 -22.77
C THR A 156 -11.48 2.38 -23.89
#